data_c6ed1ca0ebe17a680284d996a6b54808
#
_entry.id   c6ed1ca0ebe17a680284d996a6b54808
#
_cell.length_a   1.000
_cell.length_b   1.000
_cell.length_c   1.000
_cell.angle_alpha   90.00
_cell.angle_beta   90.00
_cell.angle_gamma   90.00
#
_symmetry.space_group_name_H-M   'P 1'
#
loop_
_entity.id
_entity.type
_entity.pdbx_description
1 polymer ?
#
loop_
_entity_poly.entity_id
_entity_poly.type
_entity_poly.pdbx_seq_one_letter_code
_entity_poly.pdbx_strand_id
1 'polypeptide(L)'
;MSLDFVLVPGPLVRASSWEPTAQQLRKSGHNVQTPDVLDNQQSPPAWRAWTSHLLQCITPCHEPILVGHSSASPLVADLARRLPCRCIIIVDGEVPPSRGPASPIRPALFDFIRSIAASDGTLPIWSRWFAGDPRRTSLIGLDLLARDPPAFAEFERGLPSLSVDWFDDAIELADWDHVPAGLIQCSPIYDHAALEARRRGWPVVRLEGTHLHPTLEPVETTKALVSMSRDMIG
;
A
#
# COMPACT_ATOMS: atom_id res chain seq x y z
N MET A 1 1.00 20.04 -16.14
CA MET A 1 -0.16 20.21 -15.23
C MET A 1 0.17 19.54 -13.92
N SER A 2 -0.06 20.20 -12.79
CA SER A 2 0.10 19.62 -11.45
C SER A 2 -1.01 18.60 -11.21
N LEU A 3 -0.67 17.50 -10.52
CA LEU A 3 -1.59 16.45 -10.08
C LEU A 3 -1.59 16.40 -8.56
N ASP A 4 -2.71 15.99 -7.97
CA ASP A 4 -2.87 15.81 -6.53
C ASP A 4 -2.84 14.31 -6.21
N PHE A 5 -1.86 13.87 -5.41
CA PHE A 5 -1.70 12.47 -5.01
C PHE A 5 -2.01 12.28 -3.53
N VAL A 6 -2.72 11.21 -3.21
CA VAL A 6 -2.86 10.68 -1.85
C VAL A 6 -2.23 9.29 -1.82
N LEU A 7 -1.06 9.17 -1.20
CA LEU A 7 -0.28 7.94 -1.12
C LEU A 7 -0.60 7.22 0.19
N VAL A 8 -1.30 6.10 0.09
CA VAL A 8 -1.75 5.31 1.24
C VAL A 8 -0.80 4.13 1.46
N PRO A 9 -0.09 4.08 2.60
CA PRO A 9 0.75 2.95 2.94
C PRO A 9 -0.09 1.73 3.31
N GLY A 10 0.49 0.53 3.16
CA GLY A 10 -0.07 -0.65 3.78
C GLY A 10 -0.11 -0.51 5.32
N PRO A 11 -1.09 -1.11 6.00
CA PRO A 11 -1.23 -0.99 7.46
C PRO A 11 -0.09 -1.63 8.26
N LEU A 12 0.78 -2.38 7.61
CA LEU A 12 1.96 -2.99 8.26
C LEU A 12 3.18 -2.07 8.30
N VAL A 13 3.10 -0.89 7.64
CA VAL A 13 4.18 0.10 7.58
C VAL A 13 3.63 1.50 7.84
N ARG A 14 4.52 2.46 8.05
CA ARG A 14 4.15 3.87 8.24
C ARG A 14 4.10 4.63 6.92
N ALA A 15 3.46 5.79 6.94
CA ALA A 15 3.45 6.74 5.82
C ALA A 15 4.87 7.16 5.38
N SER A 16 5.85 7.10 6.30
CA SER A 16 7.27 7.34 6.00
C SER A 16 7.85 6.41 4.91
N SER A 17 7.25 5.23 4.68
CA SER A 17 7.64 4.35 3.57
C SER A 17 7.41 4.96 2.19
N TRP A 18 6.47 5.91 2.07
CA TRP A 18 6.20 6.66 0.86
C TRP A 18 7.04 7.94 0.73
N GLU A 19 7.70 8.42 1.79
CA GLU A 19 8.34 9.73 1.79
C GLU A 19 9.38 9.92 0.67
N PRO A 20 10.24 8.92 0.33
CA PRO A 20 11.14 9.07 -0.82
C PRO A 20 10.42 9.37 -2.13
N THR A 21 9.35 8.62 -2.45
CA THR A 21 8.52 8.84 -3.65
C THR A 21 7.74 10.16 -3.55
N ALA A 22 7.19 10.49 -2.39
CA ALA A 22 6.47 11.74 -2.16
C ALA A 22 7.36 12.97 -2.41
N GLN A 23 8.62 12.94 -1.98
CA GLN A 23 9.59 14.00 -2.26
C GLN A 23 9.87 14.14 -3.75
N GLN A 24 10.00 13.04 -4.51
CA GLN A 24 10.22 13.10 -5.95
C GLN A 24 9.00 13.64 -6.70
N LEU A 25 7.78 13.26 -6.32
CA LEU A 25 6.56 13.83 -6.86
C LEU A 25 6.47 15.33 -6.60
N ARG A 26 6.76 15.79 -5.36
CA ARG A 26 6.79 17.22 -5.01
C ARG A 26 7.84 17.98 -5.81
N LYS A 27 9.07 17.43 -5.95
CA LYS A 27 10.13 17.99 -6.80
C LYS A 27 9.71 18.10 -8.28
N SER A 28 8.83 17.22 -8.73
CA SER A 28 8.26 17.22 -10.08
C SER A 28 7.05 18.15 -10.24
N GLY A 29 6.71 18.93 -9.21
CA GLY A 29 5.65 19.94 -9.25
C GLY A 29 4.24 19.40 -8.98
N HIS A 30 4.12 18.26 -8.31
CA HIS A 30 2.86 17.67 -7.89
C HIS A 30 2.56 17.93 -6.41
N ASN A 31 1.26 17.97 -6.06
CA ASN A 31 0.83 18.00 -4.66
C ASN A 31 0.73 16.58 -4.12
N VAL A 32 1.22 16.35 -2.89
CA VAL A 32 1.28 15.00 -2.33
C VAL A 32 0.92 15.01 -0.86
N GLN A 33 -0.02 14.16 -0.50
CA GLN A 33 -0.36 13.82 0.87
C GLN A 33 0.03 12.36 1.15
N THR A 34 0.58 12.11 2.33
CA THR A 34 0.91 10.78 2.84
C THR A 34 0.21 10.60 4.20
N PRO A 35 -1.11 10.31 4.21
CA PRO A 35 -1.85 10.21 5.47
C PRO A 35 -1.30 9.07 6.33
N ASP A 36 -1.01 9.36 7.59
CA ASP A 36 -0.53 8.40 8.56
C ASP A 36 -1.59 8.14 9.64
N VAL A 37 -2.29 7.02 9.53
CA VAL A 37 -3.30 6.60 10.50
C VAL A 37 -2.67 6.22 11.85
N LEU A 38 -1.40 5.85 11.83
CA LEU A 38 -0.65 5.45 13.03
C LEU A 38 0.01 6.64 13.75
N ASP A 39 -0.06 7.84 13.17
CA ASP A 39 0.45 9.03 13.84
C ASP A 39 -0.38 9.32 15.09
N ASN A 40 0.31 9.52 16.22
CA ASN A 40 -0.29 9.76 17.53
C ASN A 40 -1.19 8.63 18.08
N GLN A 41 -1.14 7.41 17.52
CA GLN A 41 -1.87 6.26 18.05
C GLN A 41 -0.93 5.22 18.67
N GLN A 42 -1.28 4.73 19.85
CA GLN A 42 -0.53 3.66 20.51
C GLN A 42 -0.87 2.27 19.92
N SER A 43 -2.08 2.11 19.40
CA SER A 43 -2.54 0.86 18.79
C SER A 43 -3.22 1.15 17.45
N PRO A 44 -2.95 0.34 16.41
CA PRO A 44 -3.63 0.44 15.13
C PRO A 44 -5.15 0.28 15.31
N PRO A 45 -5.97 1.03 14.55
CA PRO A 45 -7.42 0.83 14.55
C PRO A 45 -7.79 -0.53 13.97
N ALA A 46 -9.01 -1.01 14.25
CA ALA A 46 -9.55 -2.17 13.58
C ALA A 46 -9.55 -1.95 12.06
N TRP A 47 -9.32 -3.01 11.29
CA TRP A 47 -9.22 -2.94 9.82
C TRP A 47 -10.46 -2.26 9.20
N ARG A 48 -11.67 -2.65 9.63
CA ARG A 48 -12.93 -2.04 9.16
C ARG A 48 -13.04 -0.54 9.42
N ALA A 49 -12.34 0.00 10.41
CA ALA A 49 -12.35 1.42 10.76
C ALA A 49 -11.23 2.22 10.06
N TRP A 50 -10.27 1.54 9.42
CA TRP A 50 -9.05 2.16 8.89
C TRP A 50 -9.34 3.28 7.90
N THR A 51 -10.26 3.05 6.95
CA THR A 51 -10.64 4.06 5.96
C THR A 51 -11.23 5.32 6.58
N SER A 52 -12.00 5.17 7.67
CA SER A 52 -12.56 6.33 8.39
C SER A 52 -11.46 7.15 9.07
N HIS A 53 -10.42 6.50 9.59
CA HIS A 53 -9.25 7.21 10.13
C HIS A 53 -8.44 7.89 9.00
N LEU A 54 -8.23 7.22 7.86
CA LEU A 54 -7.59 7.83 6.70
C LEU A 54 -8.28 9.13 6.25
N LEU A 55 -9.62 9.12 6.20
CA LEU A 55 -10.39 10.32 5.83
C LEU A 55 -10.16 11.50 6.78
N GLN A 56 -9.90 11.24 8.06
CA GLN A 56 -9.58 12.29 9.03
C GLN A 56 -8.17 12.87 8.83
N CYS A 57 -7.26 12.07 8.25
CA CYS A 57 -5.88 12.48 7.98
C CYS A 57 -5.71 13.16 6.60
N ILE A 58 -6.68 13.03 5.70
CA ILE A 58 -6.63 13.62 4.36
C ILE A 58 -7.13 15.05 4.40
N THR A 59 -6.27 16.00 4.01
CA THR A 59 -6.68 17.39 3.78
C THR A 59 -7.53 17.47 2.51
N PRO A 60 -8.65 18.21 2.52
CA PRO A 60 -9.49 18.35 1.34
C PRO A 60 -8.68 18.84 0.12
N CYS A 61 -8.81 18.14 -0.98
CA CYS A 61 -8.20 18.44 -2.27
C CYS A 61 -9.16 18.09 -3.41
N HIS A 62 -8.92 18.62 -4.61
CA HIS A 62 -9.83 18.44 -5.74
C HIS A 62 -9.49 17.15 -6.49
N GLU A 63 -10.38 16.16 -6.40
CA GLU A 63 -10.30 14.88 -7.13
C GLU A 63 -8.89 14.31 -7.20
N PRO A 64 -8.30 13.87 -6.06
CA PRO A 64 -6.95 13.33 -6.04
C PRO A 64 -6.84 12.00 -6.80
N ILE A 65 -5.62 11.64 -7.13
CA ILE A 65 -5.24 10.29 -7.52
C ILE A 65 -4.97 9.52 -6.23
N LEU A 66 -5.74 8.47 -5.97
CA LEU A 66 -5.57 7.61 -4.81
C LEU A 66 -4.57 6.50 -5.15
N VAL A 67 -3.49 6.44 -4.39
CA VAL A 67 -2.44 5.43 -4.60
C VAL A 67 -2.37 4.54 -3.37
N GLY A 68 -2.59 3.24 -3.55
CA GLY A 68 -2.51 2.25 -2.46
C GLY A 68 -1.36 1.28 -2.68
N HIS A 69 -0.48 1.13 -1.68
CA HIS A 69 0.60 0.15 -1.72
C HIS A 69 0.23 -1.11 -0.93
N SER A 70 0.50 -2.29 -1.53
CA SER A 70 0.33 -3.55 -0.82
C SER A 70 -1.12 -3.77 -0.32
N SER A 71 -1.28 -4.06 0.96
CA SER A 71 -2.58 -4.21 1.63
C SER A 71 -3.42 -2.93 1.70
N ALA A 72 -2.93 -1.78 1.23
CA ALA A 72 -3.75 -0.57 1.10
C ALA A 72 -4.73 -0.61 -0.10
N SER A 73 -4.64 -1.61 -0.97
CA SER A 73 -5.50 -1.71 -2.15
C SER A 73 -7.00 -1.62 -1.82
N PRO A 74 -7.57 -2.39 -0.87
CA PRO A 74 -8.98 -2.24 -0.51
C PRO A 74 -9.28 -0.92 0.23
N LEU A 75 -8.30 -0.31 0.89
CA LEU A 75 -8.47 0.99 1.53
C LEU A 75 -8.71 2.09 0.49
N VAL A 76 -7.92 2.12 -0.59
CA VAL A 76 -8.11 3.12 -1.66
C VAL A 76 -9.39 2.87 -2.45
N ALA A 77 -9.82 1.62 -2.60
CA ALA A 77 -11.11 1.27 -3.19
C ALA A 77 -12.28 1.78 -2.33
N ASP A 78 -12.23 1.62 -1.01
CA ASP A 78 -13.26 2.16 -0.11
C ASP A 78 -13.18 3.69 0.01
N LEU A 79 -11.99 4.29 -0.03
CA LEU A 79 -11.81 5.74 -0.09
C LEU A 79 -12.47 6.36 -1.32
N ALA A 80 -12.31 5.74 -2.50
CA ALA A 80 -12.87 6.23 -3.76
C ALA A 80 -14.40 6.31 -3.76
N ARG A 81 -15.06 5.60 -2.88
CA ARG A 81 -16.51 5.69 -2.64
C ARG A 81 -16.92 6.85 -1.73
N ARG A 82 -15.97 7.31 -0.92
CA ARG A 82 -16.23 8.28 0.15
C ARG A 82 -15.77 9.69 -0.20
N LEU A 83 -14.90 9.82 -1.19
CA LEU A 83 -14.43 11.11 -1.70
C LEU A 83 -14.30 11.04 -3.23
N PRO A 84 -14.62 12.12 -3.96
CA PRO A 84 -14.36 12.21 -5.39
C PRO A 84 -12.87 12.06 -5.68
N CYS A 85 -12.52 11.20 -6.65
CA CYS A 85 -11.15 11.02 -7.08
C CYS A 85 -11.10 10.77 -8.59
N ARG A 86 -9.98 11.08 -9.24
CA ARG A 86 -9.80 10.88 -10.69
C ARG A 86 -9.58 9.44 -11.06
N CYS A 87 -8.75 8.77 -10.29
CA CYS A 87 -8.43 7.36 -10.51
C CYS A 87 -7.78 6.74 -9.26
N ILE A 88 -7.68 5.41 -9.29
CA ILE A 88 -6.96 4.61 -8.30
C ILE A 88 -5.74 3.99 -8.97
N ILE A 89 -4.58 4.04 -8.30
CA ILE A 89 -3.40 3.28 -8.71
C ILE A 89 -3.00 2.34 -7.56
N ILE A 90 -2.98 1.05 -7.85
CA ILE A 90 -2.47 0.05 -6.92
C ILE A 90 -1.00 -0.17 -7.24
N VAL A 91 -0.14 -0.06 -6.22
CA VAL A 91 1.28 -0.32 -6.34
C VAL A 91 1.62 -1.59 -5.56
N ASP A 92 2.04 -2.61 -6.28
CA ASP A 92 2.46 -3.91 -5.73
C ASP A 92 1.49 -4.43 -4.66
N GLY A 93 0.22 -4.56 -5.03
CA GLY A 93 -0.89 -4.94 -4.14
C GLY A 93 -1.92 -5.83 -4.84
N GLU A 94 -2.87 -6.35 -4.07
CA GLU A 94 -3.98 -7.15 -4.60
C GLU A 94 -4.94 -6.27 -5.40
N VAL A 95 -5.61 -6.88 -6.39
CA VAL A 95 -6.78 -6.26 -7.02
C VAL A 95 -7.99 -6.48 -6.12
N PRO A 96 -8.57 -5.44 -5.51
CA PRO A 96 -9.71 -5.62 -4.60
C PRO A 96 -10.93 -6.18 -5.32
N PRO A 97 -11.82 -6.91 -4.62
CA PRO A 97 -13.10 -7.31 -5.20
C PRO A 97 -13.94 -6.07 -5.53
N SER A 98 -14.81 -6.18 -6.55
CA SER A 98 -15.74 -5.10 -6.93
C SER A 98 -16.71 -4.75 -5.81
N ARG A 99 -17.09 -5.76 -5.03
CA ARG A 99 -17.92 -5.67 -3.82
C ARG A 99 -17.68 -6.88 -2.92
N GLY A 100 -18.10 -6.76 -1.66
CA GLY A 100 -18.00 -7.81 -0.66
C GLY A 100 -16.79 -7.67 0.24
N PRO A 101 -16.50 -8.67 1.07
CA PRO A 101 -15.47 -8.58 2.08
C PRO A 101 -14.07 -8.50 1.47
N ALA A 102 -13.26 -7.57 1.98
CA ALA A 102 -11.84 -7.41 1.65
C ALA A 102 -11.01 -7.43 2.93
N SER A 103 -10.23 -8.49 3.08
CA SER A 103 -9.35 -8.72 4.22
C SER A 103 -8.01 -7.98 4.05
N PRO A 104 -7.28 -7.69 5.14
CA PRO A 104 -5.99 -7.01 5.08
C PRO A 104 -4.89 -7.83 4.42
N ILE A 105 -5.05 -9.16 4.37
CA ILE A 105 -4.11 -10.09 3.76
C ILE A 105 -4.85 -11.20 3.00
N ARG A 106 -4.12 -11.86 2.10
CA ARG A 106 -4.61 -13.05 1.39
C ARG A 106 -4.82 -14.21 2.37
N PRO A 107 -5.86 -15.04 2.15
CA PRO A 107 -6.08 -16.24 2.98
C PRO A 107 -4.84 -17.16 3.09
N ALA A 108 -4.07 -17.29 2.01
CA ALA A 108 -2.84 -18.10 1.99
C ALA A 108 -1.74 -17.63 2.96
N LEU A 109 -1.80 -16.38 3.44
CA LEU A 109 -0.87 -15.88 4.45
C LEU A 109 -1.36 -16.10 5.88
N PHE A 110 -2.61 -16.48 6.08
CA PHE A 110 -3.20 -16.60 7.42
C PHE A 110 -2.51 -17.65 8.26
N ASP A 111 -2.28 -18.84 7.71
CA ASP A 111 -1.60 -19.95 8.42
C ASP A 111 -0.16 -19.58 8.74
N PHE A 112 0.52 -18.89 7.83
CA PHE A 112 1.87 -18.39 8.08
C PHE A 112 1.89 -17.38 9.24
N ILE A 113 0.99 -16.40 9.24
CA ILE A 113 0.91 -15.37 10.30
C ILE A 113 0.64 -16.04 11.65
N ARG A 114 -0.29 -16.99 11.71
CA ARG A 114 -0.55 -17.77 12.92
C ARG A 114 0.68 -18.54 13.41
N SER A 115 1.49 -19.06 12.49
CA SER A 115 2.68 -19.83 12.84
C SER A 115 3.82 -19.00 13.43
N ILE A 116 3.86 -17.69 13.19
CA ILE A 116 4.88 -16.77 13.72
C ILE A 116 4.41 -15.97 14.92
N ALA A 117 3.14 -16.09 15.29
CA ALA A 117 2.59 -15.39 16.45
C ALA A 117 3.12 -15.98 17.77
N ALA A 118 3.29 -15.11 18.77
CA ALA A 118 3.55 -15.52 20.12
C ALA A 118 2.32 -16.19 20.76
N SER A 119 2.50 -16.80 21.92
CA SER A 119 1.42 -17.53 22.62
C SER A 119 0.23 -16.65 23.03
N ASP A 120 0.45 -15.33 23.16
CA ASP A 120 -0.58 -14.32 23.42
C ASP A 120 -1.22 -13.73 22.17
N GLY A 121 -0.87 -14.27 20.98
CA GLY A 121 -1.35 -13.78 19.69
C GLY A 121 -0.59 -12.57 19.12
N THR A 122 0.38 -12.01 19.84
CA THR A 122 1.18 -10.88 19.36
C THR A 122 2.09 -11.32 18.21
N LEU A 123 2.14 -10.50 17.17
CA LEU A 123 3.01 -10.72 16.01
C LEU A 123 4.33 -9.95 16.17
N PRO A 124 5.45 -10.49 15.66
CA PRO A 124 6.64 -9.67 15.48
C PRO A 124 6.35 -8.53 14.51
N ILE A 125 7.13 -7.45 14.56
CA ILE A 125 7.04 -6.38 13.55
C ILE A 125 7.27 -6.95 12.15
N TRP A 126 6.63 -6.37 11.14
CA TRP A 126 6.58 -6.91 9.79
C TRP A 126 7.96 -7.25 9.17
N SER A 127 8.98 -6.46 9.43
CA SER A 127 10.35 -6.71 8.95
C SER A 127 10.94 -8.04 9.43
N ARG A 128 10.40 -8.59 10.51
CA ARG A 128 10.86 -9.85 11.12
C ARG A 128 10.07 -11.08 10.69
N TRP A 129 8.96 -10.89 9.96
CA TRP A 129 8.09 -12.02 9.56
C TRP A 129 8.83 -13.08 8.73
N PHE A 130 9.79 -12.66 7.92
CA PHE A 130 10.54 -13.55 7.04
C PHE A 130 11.99 -13.72 7.47
N ALA A 131 12.27 -13.49 8.77
CA ALA A 131 13.60 -13.76 9.33
C ALA A 131 14.00 -15.23 9.08
N GLY A 132 15.17 -15.45 8.47
CA GLY A 132 15.63 -16.79 8.09
C GLY A 132 15.17 -17.26 6.69
N ASP A 133 14.38 -16.48 5.96
CA ASP A 133 14.05 -16.74 4.56
C ASP A 133 14.68 -15.65 3.63
N PRO A 134 15.93 -15.85 3.17
CA PRO A 134 16.63 -14.87 2.34
C PRO A 134 15.90 -14.57 1.03
N ARG A 135 15.20 -15.57 0.46
CA ARG A 135 14.46 -15.39 -0.80
C ARG A 135 13.30 -14.41 -0.62
N ARG A 136 12.49 -14.59 0.43
CA ARG A 136 11.38 -13.68 0.71
C ARG A 136 11.88 -12.30 1.12
N THR A 137 12.92 -12.23 1.95
CA THR A 137 13.56 -10.98 2.36
C THR A 137 14.03 -10.17 1.15
N SER A 138 14.64 -10.84 0.14
CA SER A 138 15.09 -10.19 -1.10
C SER A 138 13.93 -9.77 -1.99
N LEU A 139 12.88 -10.59 -2.15
CA LEU A 139 11.69 -10.22 -2.94
C LEU A 139 10.96 -8.99 -2.35
N ILE A 140 11.01 -8.84 -1.04
CA ILE A 140 10.46 -7.70 -0.34
C ILE A 140 11.36 -6.47 -0.48
N GLY A 141 12.69 -6.65 -0.49
CA GLY A 141 13.69 -5.58 -0.54
C GLY A 141 14.23 -5.16 0.83
N LEU A 142 13.96 -5.94 1.88
CA LEU A 142 14.49 -5.65 3.22
C LEU A 142 16.00 -5.80 3.30
N ASP A 143 16.61 -6.69 2.53
CA ASP A 143 18.06 -6.86 2.39
C ASP A 143 18.71 -5.63 1.71
N LEU A 144 18.00 -5.01 0.77
CA LEU A 144 18.45 -3.77 0.14
C LEU A 144 18.37 -2.59 1.11
N LEU A 145 17.24 -2.46 1.81
CA LEU A 145 17.07 -1.40 2.83
C LEU A 145 18.08 -1.54 3.97
N ALA A 146 18.41 -2.77 4.37
CA ALA A 146 19.38 -3.05 5.43
C ALA A 146 20.84 -2.69 5.07
N ARG A 147 21.14 -2.34 3.81
CA ARG A 147 22.43 -1.81 3.40
C ARG A 147 22.68 -0.40 3.93
N ASP A 148 21.63 0.31 4.32
CA ASP A 148 21.67 1.56 5.06
C ASP A 148 21.12 1.32 6.47
N PRO A 149 21.98 1.00 7.46
CA PRO A 149 21.54 0.66 8.81
C PRO A 149 20.76 1.77 9.52
N PRO A 150 21.10 3.07 9.39
CA PRO A 150 20.28 4.16 9.91
C PRO A 150 18.88 4.20 9.32
N ALA A 151 18.73 4.09 7.99
CA ALA A 151 17.44 4.07 7.30
C ALA A 151 16.61 2.84 7.70
N PHE A 152 17.25 1.68 7.81
CA PHE A 152 16.59 0.44 8.25
C PHE A 152 16.07 0.54 9.69
N ALA A 153 16.90 1.08 10.61
CA ALA A 153 16.50 1.28 11.99
C ALA A 153 15.33 2.28 12.12
N GLU A 154 15.32 3.35 11.33
CA GLU A 154 14.21 4.29 11.27
C GLU A 154 12.95 3.64 10.75
N PHE A 155 13.05 2.85 9.68
CA PHE A 155 11.93 2.06 9.14
C PHE A 155 11.36 1.13 10.20
N GLU A 156 12.19 0.30 10.85
CA GLU A 156 11.73 -0.64 11.89
C GLU A 156 11.07 0.05 13.09
N ARG A 157 11.59 1.20 13.52
CA ARG A 157 11.04 1.98 14.64
C ARG A 157 9.59 2.43 14.38
N GLY A 158 9.25 2.64 13.11
CA GLY A 158 7.91 3.06 12.70
C GLY A 158 6.91 1.91 12.55
N LEU A 159 7.34 0.64 12.55
CA LEU A 159 6.43 -0.47 12.27
C LEU A 159 5.46 -0.73 13.42
N PRO A 160 4.16 -0.92 13.14
CA PRO A 160 3.17 -1.22 14.17
C PRO A 160 3.34 -2.63 14.72
N SER A 161 2.94 -2.82 15.98
CA SER A 161 2.72 -4.13 16.57
C SER A 161 1.24 -4.50 16.40
N LEU A 162 0.97 -5.68 15.86
CA LEU A 162 -0.37 -6.20 15.61
C LEU A 162 -0.54 -7.56 16.28
N SER A 163 -1.78 -7.93 16.56
CA SER A 163 -2.15 -9.31 16.94
C SER A 163 -2.69 -10.06 15.73
N VAL A 164 -2.67 -11.39 15.80
CA VAL A 164 -3.27 -12.26 14.77
C VAL A 164 -4.74 -11.91 14.54
N ASP A 165 -5.50 -11.65 15.61
CA ASP A 165 -6.94 -11.36 15.54
C ASP A 165 -7.26 -10.11 14.72
N TRP A 166 -6.29 -9.18 14.60
CA TRP A 166 -6.47 -8.00 13.76
C TRP A 166 -6.72 -8.36 12.28
N PHE A 167 -6.20 -9.50 11.83
CA PHE A 167 -6.31 -9.97 10.45
C PHE A 167 -7.60 -10.73 10.15
N ASP A 168 -8.38 -11.07 11.18
CA ASP A 168 -9.69 -11.73 11.03
C ASP A 168 -10.79 -10.75 10.58
N ASP A 169 -10.50 -9.44 10.55
CA ASP A 169 -11.45 -8.41 10.17
C ASP A 169 -11.51 -8.18 8.65
N ALA A 170 -12.61 -7.65 8.16
CA ALA A 170 -12.81 -7.32 6.76
C ALA A 170 -13.50 -5.98 6.57
N ILE A 171 -13.12 -5.26 5.51
CA ILE A 171 -13.87 -4.11 5.00
C ILE A 171 -14.92 -4.64 4.03
N GLU A 172 -16.18 -4.26 4.21
CA GLU A 172 -17.24 -4.57 3.26
C GLU A 172 -17.23 -3.52 2.15
N LEU A 173 -16.67 -3.88 1.00
CA LEU A 173 -16.63 -3.03 -0.18
C LEU A 173 -18.00 -3.03 -0.87
N ALA A 174 -18.51 -1.85 -1.20
CA ALA A 174 -19.59 -1.71 -2.18
C ALA A 174 -18.99 -1.28 -3.53
N ASP A 175 -19.82 -1.16 -4.57
CA ASP A 175 -19.35 -0.89 -5.92
C ASP A 175 -18.46 0.34 -6.03
N TRP A 176 -17.26 0.15 -6.54
CA TRP A 176 -16.26 1.18 -6.81
C TRP A 176 -15.70 1.08 -8.25
N ASP A 177 -16.07 0.05 -9.03
CA ASP A 177 -15.56 -0.23 -10.38
C ASP A 177 -15.83 0.87 -11.42
N HIS A 178 -16.67 1.86 -11.06
CA HIS A 178 -16.90 3.04 -11.88
C HIS A 178 -15.71 4.03 -11.86
N VAL A 179 -14.76 3.86 -10.96
CA VAL A 179 -13.55 4.66 -10.86
C VAL A 179 -12.45 4.04 -11.73
N PRO A 180 -11.81 4.80 -12.65
CA PRO A 180 -10.67 4.28 -13.40
C PRO A 180 -9.58 3.76 -12.46
N ALA A 181 -9.05 2.57 -12.75
CA ALA A 181 -8.04 1.95 -11.91
C ALA A 181 -6.89 1.36 -12.74
N GLY A 182 -5.68 1.36 -12.18
CA GLY A 182 -4.49 0.79 -12.77
C GLY A 182 -3.58 0.11 -11.75
N LEU A 183 -2.65 -0.71 -12.23
CA LEU A 183 -1.71 -1.44 -11.39
C LEU A 183 -0.26 -1.18 -11.82
N ILE A 184 0.58 -0.83 -10.86
CA ILE A 184 2.03 -0.83 -10.98
C ILE A 184 2.54 -2.04 -10.19
N GLN A 185 3.04 -3.04 -10.90
CA GLN A 185 3.66 -4.23 -10.31
C GLN A 185 5.15 -3.99 -10.14
N CYS A 186 5.67 -4.16 -8.93
CA CYS A 186 7.10 -3.98 -8.61
C CYS A 186 7.81 -5.30 -8.32
N SER A 187 7.08 -6.33 -7.92
CA SER A 187 7.67 -7.61 -7.54
C SER A 187 6.88 -8.80 -8.11
N PRO A 188 7.50 -9.99 -8.22
CA PRO A 188 6.79 -11.22 -8.59
C PRO A 188 5.73 -11.68 -7.57
N ILE A 189 5.72 -11.10 -6.36
CA ILE A 189 4.74 -11.41 -5.32
C ILE A 189 3.31 -11.20 -5.83
N TYR A 190 3.12 -10.23 -6.74
CA TYR A 190 1.82 -9.82 -7.27
C TYR A 190 1.62 -10.16 -8.77
N ASP A 191 2.32 -11.18 -9.29
CA ASP A 191 2.09 -11.67 -10.69
C ASP A 191 0.61 -12.01 -10.93
N HIS A 192 -0.06 -12.63 -9.96
CA HIS A 192 -1.48 -12.97 -10.02
C HIS A 192 -2.38 -11.73 -10.05
N ALA A 193 -2.03 -10.67 -9.32
CA ALA A 193 -2.78 -9.41 -9.32
C ALA A 193 -2.65 -8.70 -10.67
N ALA A 194 -1.45 -8.75 -11.29
CA ALA A 194 -1.25 -8.21 -12.63
C ALA A 194 -2.07 -8.95 -13.71
N LEU A 195 -2.24 -10.26 -13.57
CA LEU A 195 -3.14 -11.04 -14.45
C LEU A 195 -4.59 -10.63 -14.26
N GLU A 196 -5.04 -10.49 -13.02
CA GLU A 196 -6.41 -10.06 -12.71
C GLU A 196 -6.68 -8.63 -13.18
N ALA A 197 -5.75 -7.69 -12.97
CA ALA A 197 -5.86 -6.32 -13.46
C ALA A 197 -6.03 -6.28 -14.99
N ARG A 198 -5.21 -7.04 -15.75
CA ARG A 198 -5.36 -7.16 -17.21
C ARG A 198 -6.69 -7.75 -17.61
N ARG A 199 -7.18 -8.77 -16.88
CA ARG A 199 -8.50 -9.38 -17.14
C ARG A 199 -9.64 -8.37 -16.96
N ARG A 200 -9.48 -7.39 -16.05
CA ARG A 200 -10.42 -6.26 -15.88
C ARG A 200 -10.21 -5.12 -16.86
N GLY A 201 -9.25 -5.22 -17.77
CA GLY A 201 -8.94 -4.17 -18.75
C GLY A 201 -8.17 -2.98 -18.15
N TRP A 202 -7.56 -3.14 -16.97
CA TRP A 202 -6.77 -2.08 -16.35
C TRP A 202 -5.41 -1.93 -17.02
N PRO A 203 -4.86 -0.71 -17.14
CA PRO A 203 -3.46 -0.53 -17.48
C PRO A 203 -2.57 -1.15 -16.39
N VAL A 204 -1.54 -1.87 -16.84
CA VAL A 204 -0.57 -2.52 -15.97
C VAL A 204 0.83 -2.12 -16.40
N VAL A 205 1.57 -1.48 -15.52
CA VAL A 205 3.00 -1.19 -15.66
C VAL A 205 3.78 -2.16 -14.79
N ARG A 206 4.84 -2.77 -15.34
CA ARG A 206 5.77 -3.61 -14.59
C ARG A 206 7.08 -2.88 -14.40
N LEU A 207 7.52 -2.80 -13.15
CA LEU A 207 8.85 -2.35 -12.75
C LEU A 207 9.67 -3.57 -12.30
N GLU A 208 10.95 -3.59 -12.62
CA GLU A 208 11.83 -4.70 -12.25
C GLU A 208 12.48 -4.40 -10.89
N GLY A 209 11.74 -4.71 -9.81
CA GLY A 209 12.16 -4.34 -8.46
C GLY A 209 11.65 -5.28 -7.37
N THR A 210 11.46 -4.73 -6.19
CA THR A 210 11.02 -5.43 -4.98
C THR A 210 9.72 -4.85 -4.47
N HIS A 211 9.14 -5.47 -3.44
CA HIS A 211 7.91 -4.96 -2.82
C HIS A 211 8.10 -3.55 -2.22
N LEU A 212 9.28 -3.21 -1.69
CA LEU A 212 9.62 -1.88 -1.18
C LEU A 212 10.11 -0.92 -2.25
N HIS A 213 9.86 -1.20 -3.54
CA HIS A 213 10.26 -0.35 -4.67
C HIS A 213 9.89 1.14 -4.48
N PRO A 214 8.70 1.51 -3.98
CA PRO A 214 8.36 2.92 -3.72
C PRO A 214 9.32 3.62 -2.75
N THR A 215 9.89 2.88 -1.81
CA THR A 215 10.86 3.39 -0.85
C THR A 215 12.29 3.43 -1.44
N LEU A 216 12.66 2.37 -2.18
CA LEU A 216 14.02 2.13 -2.64
C LEU A 216 14.33 2.81 -3.99
N GLU A 217 13.34 2.88 -4.89
CA GLU A 217 13.47 3.41 -6.25
C GLU A 217 12.44 4.52 -6.52
N PRO A 218 12.50 5.63 -5.77
CA PRO A 218 11.47 6.67 -5.79
C PRO A 218 11.35 7.38 -7.14
N VAL A 219 12.44 7.49 -7.90
CA VAL A 219 12.44 8.17 -9.21
C VAL A 219 11.66 7.35 -10.23
N GLU A 220 11.87 6.04 -10.25
CA GLU A 220 11.20 5.14 -11.18
C GLU A 220 9.71 5.02 -10.82
N THR A 221 9.40 4.84 -9.55
CA THR A 221 8.03 4.84 -9.04
C THR A 221 7.29 6.14 -9.40
N THR A 222 7.92 7.30 -9.22
CA THR A 222 7.34 8.60 -9.58
C THR A 222 7.01 8.67 -11.07
N LYS A 223 7.92 8.26 -11.95
CA LYS A 223 7.69 8.25 -13.40
C LYS A 223 6.50 7.37 -13.76
N ALA A 224 6.43 6.17 -13.19
CA ALA A 224 5.34 5.24 -13.45
C ALA A 224 3.98 5.80 -12.96
N LEU A 225 3.92 6.36 -11.75
CA LEU A 225 2.72 7.00 -11.20
C LEU A 225 2.24 8.15 -12.09
N VAL A 226 3.12 9.07 -12.47
CA VAL A 226 2.75 10.24 -13.27
C VAL A 226 2.31 9.84 -14.68
N SER A 227 3.02 8.90 -15.34
CA SER A 227 2.64 8.42 -16.66
C SER A 227 1.28 7.75 -16.63
N MET A 228 1.08 6.75 -15.76
CA MET A 228 -0.19 6.03 -15.64
C MET A 228 -1.34 6.97 -15.31
N SER A 229 -1.13 7.94 -14.42
CA SER A 229 -2.16 8.93 -14.08
C SER A 229 -2.61 9.74 -15.29
N ARG A 230 -1.66 10.21 -16.11
CA ARG A 230 -1.95 10.98 -17.32
C ARG A 230 -2.70 10.16 -18.36
N ASP A 231 -2.28 8.91 -18.54
CA ASP A 231 -2.91 8.00 -19.50
C ASP A 231 -4.36 7.64 -19.12
N MET A 232 -4.67 7.60 -17.81
CA MET A 232 -6.03 7.31 -17.32
C MET A 232 -6.95 8.55 -17.25
N ILE A 233 -6.37 9.75 -17.15
CA ILE A 233 -7.16 10.98 -16.99
C ILE A 233 -7.43 11.65 -18.35
N GLY A 234 -6.63 11.35 -19.37
CA GLY A 234 -6.77 11.88 -20.74
C GLY A 234 -6.03 13.20 -20.94
#